data_3c4fbdc44ab7f489d10c31f9cf587047
#
_entry.id   3c4fbdc44ab7f489d10c31f9cf587047
#
_cell.length_a   1.000
_cell.length_b   1.000
_cell.length_c   1.000
_cell.angle_alpha   90.00
_cell.angle_beta   90.00
_cell.angle_gamma   90.00
#
_symmetry.space_group_name_H-M   'P 1'
#
loop_
_entity.id
_entity.type
_entity.pdbx_description
1 polymer ?
#
loop_
_entity_poly.entity_id
_entity_poly.type
_entity_poly.pdbx_seq_one_letter_code
_entity_poly.pdbx_strand_id
1 'polypeptide(L)'
;RKTESARPRRRRGGRGRGHGPSGGLQETSLPTSRTAYLETRHWLLHRHGSVCAYCQRRIDADVITLDHATPRRGLTAYDRRDNLLLCCPECNAKKRDQSFLAFLLGDRKRAAGVVRYGQHLSPLLLTEARQIAGPDATARAERLADPDYPYAD
;
A
#
# COMPACT_ATOMS: atom_id res chain seq x y z
N ARG A 1 -62.43 -20.15 -36.70
CA ARG A 1 -61.85 -18.84 -36.29
C ARG A 1 -61.19 -19.06 -34.93
N LYS A 2 -59.88 -18.93 -34.90
CA LYS A 2 -59.11 -19.09 -33.67
C LYS A 2 -59.03 -17.72 -32.99
N THR A 3 -59.54 -17.62 -31.79
CA THR A 3 -59.37 -16.48 -30.91
C THR A 3 -58.07 -16.65 -30.13
N GLU A 4 -57.14 -15.80 -30.37
CA GLU A 4 -55.85 -15.75 -29.72
C GLU A 4 -55.99 -15.09 -28.37
N SER A 5 -55.76 -15.85 -27.30
CA SER A 5 -55.83 -15.42 -25.93
C SER A 5 -54.49 -14.80 -25.54
N ALA A 6 -54.49 -13.49 -25.34
CA ALA A 6 -53.32 -12.76 -24.83
C ALA A 6 -53.05 -13.09 -23.38
N ARG A 7 -51.89 -13.61 -23.08
CA ARG A 7 -51.37 -13.81 -21.71
C ARG A 7 -50.88 -12.49 -21.12
N PRO A 8 -51.22 -12.15 -19.89
CA PRO A 8 -50.69 -10.93 -19.27
C PRO A 8 -49.23 -11.11 -18.89
N ARG A 9 -48.44 -10.12 -19.26
CA ARG A 9 -47.03 -10.00 -18.85
C ARG A 9 -46.95 -9.79 -17.34
N ARG A 10 -46.33 -10.71 -16.64
CA ARG A 10 -45.94 -10.56 -15.24
C ARG A 10 -44.90 -9.43 -15.11
N ARG A 11 -45.28 -8.35 -14.49
CA ARG A 11 -44.34 -7.32 -14.02
C ARG A 11 -43.45 -7.99 -12.95
N ARG A 12 -42.17 -8.12 -13.24
CA ARG A 12 -41.18 -8.44 -12.21
C ARG A 12 -41.06 -7.25 -11.29
N GLY A 13 -41.56 -7.38 -10.08
CA GLY A 13 -41.33 -6.42 -9.01
C GLY A 13 -39.83 -6.28 -8.74
N GLY A 14 -39.34 -5.07 -8.88
CA GLY A 14 -38.00 -4.72 -8.46
C GLY A 14 -37.88 -4.96 -6.95
N ARG A 15 -37.07 -5.90 -6.57
CA ARG A 15 -36.64 -6.02 -5.16
C ARG A 15 -35.73 -4.83 -4.89
N GLY A 16 -36.27 -3.83 -4.21
CA GLY A 16 -35.46 -2.80 -3.60
C GLY A 16 -34.40 -3.49 -2.70
N ARG A 17 -33.17 -3.34 -3.05
CA ARG A 17 -32.07 -3.70 -2.13
C ARG A 17 -32.15 -2.67 -1.00
N GLY A 18 -32.77 -3.07 0.09
CA GLY A 18 -32.65 -2.34 1.32
C GLY A 18 -31.20 -2.21 1.66
N HIS A 19 -30.70 -0.99 1.72
CA HIS A 19 -29.46 -0.72 2.42
C HIS A 19 -29.73 -1.08 3.88
N GLY A 20 -29.27 -2.25 4.28
CA GLY A 20 -29.21 -2.57 5.68
C GLY A 20 -28.35 -1.52 6.39
N PRO A 21 -28.62 -1.21 7.64
CA PRO A 21 -27.74 -0.34 8.40
C PRO A 21 -26.35 -0.95 8.28
N SER A 22 -25.38 -0.16 7.84
CA SER A 22 -23.98 -0.50 7.92
C SER A 22 -23.68 -0.70 9.40
N GLY A 23 -23.90 -1.91 9.88
CA GLY A 23 -23.48 -2.30 11.22
C GLY A 23 -22.02 -1.97 11.31
N GLY A 24 -21.64 -1.16 12.29
CA GLY A 24 -20.28 -0.72 12.48
C GLY A 24 -19.36 -1.92 12.47
N LEU A 25 -18.78 -2.16 11.31
CA LEU A 25 -17.61 -3.00 11.22
C LEU A 25 -16.61 -2.37 12.16
N GLN A 26 -16.26 -3.07 13.20
CA GLN A 26 -15.16 -2.69 14.06
C GLN A 26 -14.02 -2.32 13.14
N GLU A 27 -13.62 -1.07 13.16
CA GLU A 27 -12.48 -0.59 12.41
C GLU A 27 -11.31 -1.50 12.75
N THR A 28 -11.03 -2.40 11.85
CA THR A 28 -9.71 -3.03 11.88
C THR A 28 -8.73 -1.87 11.72
N SER A 29 -7.75 -1.77 12.57
CA SER A 29 -6.79 -0.66 12.63
C SER A 29 -6.05 -0.40 11.30
N LEU A 30 -6.31 -1.21 10.26
CA LEU A 30 -5.67 -1.16 8.96
C LEU A 30 -6.73 -1.18 7.86
N PRO A 31 -6.95 -0.04 7.19
CA PRO A 31 -7.87 0.04 6.06
C PRO A 31 -7.45 -0.88 4.91
N THR A 32 -8.43 -1.48 4.22
CA THR A 32 -8.19 -2.45 3.14
C THR A 32 -8.87 -2.08 1.80
N SER A 33 -9.52 -0.92 1.72
CA SER A 33 -10.26 -0.45 0.55
C SER A 33 -9.44 0.52 -0.32
N ARG A 34 -10.03 0.97 -1.45
CA ARG A 34 -9.44 2.04 -2.27
C ARG A 34 -9.23 3.33 -1.46
N THR A 35 -10.12 3.64 -0.53
CA THR A 35 -9.97 4.75 0.41
C THR A 35 -8.71 4.56 1.26
N ALA A 36 -8.44 3.33 1.68
CA ALA A 36 -7.25 2.97 2.43
C ALA A 36 -5.96 3.27 1.69
N TYR A 37 -5.92 3.03 0.39
CA TYR A 37 -4.78 3.36 -0.46
C TYR A 37 -4.53 4.87 -0.45
N LEU A 38 -5.55 5.67 -0.69
CA LEU A 38 -5.46 7.14 -0.72
C LEU A 38 -5.10 7.71 0.65
N GLU A 39 -5.68 7.20 1.72
CA GLU A 39 -5.38 7.61 3.10
C GLU A 39 -3.93 7.29 3.47
N THR A 40 -3.45 6.11 3.11
CA THR A 40 -2.06 5.72 3.34
C THR A 40 -1.09 6.60 2.57
N ARG A 41 -1.39 6.90 1.30
CA ARG A 41 -0.58 7.81 0.50
C ARG A 41 -0.48 9.19 1.14
N HIS A 42 -1.60 9.74 1.57
CA HIS A 42 -1.65 11.02 2.26
C HIS A 42 -0.86 10.99 3.57
N TRP A 43 -1.03 9.96 4.36
CA TRP A 43 -0.33 9.78 5.63
C TRP A 43 1.20 9.68 5.45
N LEU A 44 1.66 8.92 4.45
CA LEU A 44 3.09 8.78 4.15
C LEU A 44 3.70 10.09 3.63
N LEU A 45 3.00 10.80 2.75
CA LEU A 45 3.43 12.10 2.26
C LEU A 45 3.55 13.13 3.38
N HIS A 46 2.61 13.13 4.31
CA HIS A 46 2.65 14.01 5.48
C HIS A 46 3.83 13.66 6.40
N ARG A 47 4.08 12.37 6.60
CA ARG A 47 5.13 11.89 7.50
C ARG A 47 6.53 12.07 6.96
N HIS A 48 6.76 11.80 5.69
CA HIS A 48 8.09 11.72 5.08
C HIS A 48 8.35 12.77 4.00
N GLY A 49 7.31 13.43 3.50
CA GLY A 49 7.38 14.18 2.26
C GLY A 49 7.39 13.26 1.04
N SER A 50 7.55 13.83 -0.13
CA SER A 50 7.54 13.09 -1.39
C SER A 50 8.90 12.46 -1.67
N VAL A 51 9.16 11.31 -1.08
CA VAL A 51 10.42 10.57 -1.17
C VAL A 51 10.16 9.10 -1.48
N CYS A 52 10.90 8.55 -2.44
CA CYS A 52 10.85 7.12 -2.74
C CYS A 52 11.53 6.32 -1.63
N ALA A 53 10.84 5.35 -1.06
CA ALA A 53 11.40 4.51 -0.01
C ALA A 53 12.58 3.64 -0.49
N TYR A 54 12.59 3.25 -1.75
CA TYR A 54 13.63 2.38 -2.29
C TYR A 54 14.91 3.13 -2.68
N CYS A 55 14.81 4.16 -3.53
CA CYS A 55 15.98 4.91 -4.01
C CYS A 55 16.28 6.17 -3.20
N GLN A 56 15.41 6.54 -2.29
CA GLN A 56 15.51 7.70 -1.40
C GLN A 56 15.59 9.05 -2.12
N ARG A 57 15.24 9.10 -3.40
CA ARG A 57 15.14 10.37 -4.13
C ARG A 57 13.86 11.11 -3.81
N ARG A 58 13.94 12.41 -3.66
CA ARG A 58 12.78 13.28 -3.57
C ARG A 58 12.29 13.63 -4.96
N ILE A 59 11.00 13.42 -5.19
CA ILE A 59 10.33 13.71 -6.45
C ILE A 59 9.05 14.48 -6.21
N ASP A 60 8.44 14.97 -7.28
CA ASP A 60 7.17 15.68 -7.20
C ASP A 60 6.07 14.75 -6.62
N ALA A 61 5.31 15.30 -5.66
CA ALA A 61 4.19 14.58 -5.05
C ALA A 61 3.11 14.19 -6.06
N ASP A 62 2.99 14.90 -7.18
CA ASP A 62 2.03 14.58 -8.23
C ASP A 62 2.37 13.29 -9.00
N VAL A 63 3.63 12.89 -8.98
CA VAL A 63 4.09 11.70 -9.73
C VAL A 63 4.44 10.51 -8.83
N ILE A 64 4.63 10.71 -7.54
CA ILE A 64 4.95 9.61 -6.62
C ILE A 64 3.73 8.73 -6.39
N THR A 65 3.94 7.43 -6.36
CA THR A 65 2.90 6.43 -6.19
C THR A 65 3.15 5.57 -4.95
N LEU A 66 2.24 4.65 -4.68
CA LEU A 66 2.47 3.59 -3.69
C LEU A 66 2.83 2.29 -4.40
N ASP A 67 3.78 1.58 -3.82
CA ASP A 67 4.12 0.22 -4.19
C ASP A 67 3.63 -0.75 -3.12
N HIS A 68 3.11 -1.89 -3.55
CA HIS A 68 2.82 -3.02 -2.68
C HIS A 68 4.12 -3.77 -2.42
N ALA A 69 4.64 -3.74 -1.19
CA ALA A 69 5.85 -4.48 -0.83
C ALA A 69 5.68 -5.96 -1.18
N THR A 70 4.63 -6.59 -0.69
CA THR A 70 4.16 -7.88 -1.22
C THR A 70 3.23 -7.61 -2.39
N PRO A 71 3.54 -8.09 -3.61
CA PRO A 71 2.73 -7.82 -4.80
C PRO A 71 1.28 -8.25 -4.64
N ARG A 72 0.38 -7.42 -5.18
CA ARG A 72 -1.05 -7.70 -5.17
C ARG A 72 -1.37 -8.92 -6.01
N ARG A 73 -2.12 -9.85 -5.42
CA ARG A 73 -2.60 -11.07 -6.08
C ARG A 73 -4.13 -11.16 -6.03
N GLY A 74 -4.78 -10.21 -6.71
CA GLY A 74 -6.23 -10.25 -6.95
C GLY A 74 -7.15 -9.85 -5.80
N LEU A 75 -6.72 -9.81 -4.55
CA LEU A 75 -7.54 -9.49 -3.38
C LEU A 75 -7.13 -8.17 -2.71
N THR A 76 -8.11 -7.50 -2.11
CA THR A 76 -7.99 -6.18 -1.50
C THR A 76 -7.15 -6.14 -0.21
N ALA A 77 -6.87 -7.28 0.40
CA ALA A 77 -6.09 -7.37 1.63
C ALA A 77 -4.66 -6.81 1.52
N TYR A 78 -4.15 -6.71 0.31
CA TYR A 78 -2.80 -6.17 0.04
C TYR A 78 -2.72 -4.65 0.08
N ASP A 79 -3.84 -3.93 0.04
CA ASP A 79 -3.90 -2.47 0.16
C ASP A 79 -3.80 -1.98 1.61
N ARG A 80 -3.30 -2.81 2.50
CA ARG A 80 -3.07 -2.46 3.91
C ARG A 80 -1.86 -1.53 4.03
N ARG A 81 -1.95 -0.58 4.96
CA ARG A 81 -0.86 0.36 5.23
C ARG A 81 0.48 -0.34 5.49
N ASP A 82 0.47 -1.46 6.20
CA ASP A 82 1.66 -2.24 6.52
C ASP A 82 2.27 -3.01 5.34
N ASN A 83 1.72 -2.84 4.14
CA ASN A 83 2.24 -3.38 2.87
C ASN A 83 2.52 -2.31 1.81
N LEU A 84 2.36 -1.03 2.12
CA LEU A 84 2.46 0.06 1.14
C LEU A 84 3.63 0.99 1.45
N LEU A 85 4.37 1.35 0.41
CA LEU A 85 5.50 2.27 0.46
C LEU A 85 5.37 3.36 -0.61
N LEU A 86 5.83 4.58 -0.32
CA LEU A 86 6.02 5.58 -1.37
C LEU A 86 7.10 5.12 -2.34
N CYS A 87 6.81 5.20 -3.61
CA CYS A 87 7.66 4.70 -4.67
C CYS A 87 7.65 5.62 -5.88
N CYS A 88 8.83 5.94 -6.40
CA CYS A 88 8.93 6.66 -7.66
C CYS A 88 8.57 5.77 -8.85
N PRO A 89 8.15 6.36 -9.99
CA PRO A 89 7.78 5.58 -11.17
C PRO A 89 8.89 4.66 -11.68
N GLU A 90 10.16 5.09 -11.56
CA GLU A 90 11.31 4.29 -12.01
C GLU A 90 11.51 3.04 -11.16
N CYS A 91 11.47 3.16 -9.85
CA CYS A 91 11.57 2.00 -8.95
C CYS A 91 10.36 1.08 -9.11
N ASN A 92 9.18 1.64 -9.28
CA ASN A 92 7.96 0.87 -9.51
C ASN A 92 8.05 0.07 -10.82
N ALA A 93 8.55 0.67 -11.89
CA ALA A 93 8.77 -0.01 -13.16
C ALA A 93 9.84 -1.11 -13.07
N LYS A 94 10.90 -0.90 -12.30
CA LYS A 94 11.96 -1.91 -12.09
C LYS A 94 11.47 -3.08 -11.24
N LYS A 95 10.68 -2.80 -10.22
CA LYS A 95 10.17 -3.84 -9.32
C LYS A 95 9.13 -4.72 -10.01
N ARG A 96 8.18 -4.11 -10.74
CA ARG A 96 7.06 -4.83 -11.35
C ARG A 96 6.35 -5.72 -10.32
N ASP A 97 6.23 -7.00 -10.63
CA ASP A 97 5.64 -8.04 -9.78
C ASP A 97 6.69 -8.90 -9.05
N GLN A 98 7.94 -8.43 -8.99
CA GLN A 98 8.96 -9.12 -8.22
C GLN A 98 8.56 -9.19 -6.74
N SER A 99 9.00 -10.24 -6.06
CA SER A 99 8.90 -10.31 -4.61
C SER A 99 9.68 -9.16 -3.96
N PHE A 100 9.23 -8.73 -2.80
CA PHE A 100 9.90 -7.72 -2.00
C PHE A 100 11.37 -8.10 -1.74
N LEU A 101 11.60 -9.34 -1.33
CA LEU A 101 12.93 -9.88 -1.07
C LEU A 101 13.83 -9.81 -2.30
N ALA A 102 13.36 -10.27 -3.46
CA ALA A 102 14.13 -10.25 -4.71
C ALA A 102 14.51 -8.83 -5.13
N PHE A 103 13.58 -7.88 -4.99
CA PHE A 103 13.83 -6.49 -5.34
C PHE A 103 14.88 -5.84 -4.43
N LEU A 104 14.84 -6.11 -3.12
CA LEU A 104 15.85 -5.60 -2.19
C LEU A 104 17.22 -6.26 -2.39
N LEU A 105 17.26 -7.54 -2.70
CA LEU A 105 18.51 -8.24 -2.99
C LEU A 105 19.20 -7.75 -4.28
N GLY A 106 18.44 -7.21 -5.22
CA GLY A 106 18.97 -6.62 -6.44
C GLY A 106 19.81 -5.37 -6.21
N ASP A 107 19.54 -4.62 -5.15
CA ASP A 107 20.32 -3.48 -4.68
C ASP A 107 20.08 -3.28 -3.18
N ARG A 108 21.08 -3.61 -2.37
CA ARG A 108 20.96 -3.53 -0.90
C ARG A 108 20.68 -2.14 -0.33
N LYS A 109 21.00 -1.08 -1.07
CA LYS A 109 20.67 0.29 -0.68
C LYS A 109 19.15 0.50 -0.57
N ARG A 110 18.38 -0.25 -1.35
CA ARG A 110 16.91 -0.25 -1.26
C ARG A 110 16.43 -0.70 0.12
N ALA A 111 17.09 -1.69 0.70
CA ALA A 111 16.75 -2.20 2.03
C ALA A 111 16.94 -1.13 3.11
N ALA A 112 18.02 -0.38 3.07
CA ALA A 112 18.25 0.74 3.98
C ALA A 112 17.16 1.83 3.85
N GLY A 113 16.76 2.16 2.63
CA GLY A 113 15.66 3.08 2.36
C GLY A 113 14.33 2.60 2.94
N VAL A 114 14.04 1.31 2.79
CA VAL A 114 12.84 0.69 3.37
C VAL A 114 12.88 0.74 4.90
N VAL A 115 14.01 0.47 5.53
CA VAL A 115 14.11 0.60 7.00
C VAL A 115 13.85 2.05 7.42
N ARG A 116 14.40 3.03 6.71
CA ARG A 116 14.20 4.46 7.04
C ARG A 116 12.74 4.91 6.85
N TYR A 117 12.12 4.58 5.74
CA TYR A 117 10.81 5.09 5.34
C TYR A 117 9.68 4.08 5.46
N GLY A 118 9.95 2.89 5.94
CA GLY A 118 9.00 1.79 6.03
C GLY A 118 8.75 1.27 7.44
N GLN A 119 8.95 2.08 8.49
CA GLN A 119 8.74 1.64 9.87
C GLN A 119 7.31 1.19 10.18
N HIS A 120 6.34 1.61 9.35
CA HIS A 120 4.94 1.20 9.42
C HIS A 120 4.66 -0.18 8.81
N LEU A 121 5.62 -0.75 8.09
CA LEU A 121 5.46 -2.07 7.45
C LEU A 121 5.29 -3.19 8.48
N SER A 122 4.73 -4.30 8.02
CA SER A 122 4.61 -5.50 8.86
C SER A 122 5.96 -5.94 9.42
N PRO A 123 5.99 -6.57 10.59
CA PRO A 123 7.25 -7.04 11.20
C PRO A 123 8.06 -7.95 10.29
N LEU A 124 7.41 -8.81 9.50
CA LEU A 124 8.07 -9.69 8.55
C LEU A 124 8.83 -8.91 7.48
N LEU A 125 8.19 -7.92 6.87
CA LEU A 125 8.81 -7.09 5.83
C LEU A 125 9.97 -6.27 6.38
N LEU A 126 9.82 -5.68 7.55
CA LEU A 126 10.91 -4.95 8.21
C LEU A 126 12.08 -5.85 8.58
N THR A 127 11.82 -7.07 9.06
CA THR A 127 12.87 -8.03 9.36
C THR A 127 13.67 -8.39 8.12
N GLU A 128 12.99 -8.64 6.99
CA GLU A 128 13.65 -8.90 5.71
C GLU A 128 14.53 -7.71 5.28
N ALA A 129 14.01 -6.50 5.37
CA ALA A 129 14.75 -5.29 5.00
C ALA A 129 15.99 -5.09 5.89
N ARG A 130 15.87 -5.28 7.19
CA ARG A 130 16.99 -5.19 8.15
C ARG A 130 18.08 -6.20 7.86
N GLN A 131 17.69 -7.44 7.58
CA GLN A 131 18.64 -8.52 7.26
C GLN A 131 19.44 -8.21 5.99
N ILE A 132 18.78 -7.70 4.95
CA ILE A 132 19.44 -7.36 3.69
C ILE A 132 20.33 -6.12 3.84
N ALA A 133 19.86 -5.10 4.55
CA ALA A 133 20.63 -3.88 4.79
C ALA A 133 21.91 -4.14 5.62
N GLY A 134 21.81 -5.06 6.55
CA GLY A 134 22.89 -5.35 7.50
C GLY A 134 22.85 -4.44 8.73
N PRO A 135 23.64 -4.77 9.79
CA PRO A 135 23.52 -4.12 11.08
C PRO A 135 23.86 -2.62 11.07
N ASP A 136 24.91 -2.22 10.38
CA ASP A 136 25.34 -0.81 10.36
C ASP A 136 24.38 0.08 9.59
N ALA A 137 23.99 -0.34 8.39
CA ALA A 137 23.01 0.40 7.58
C ALA A 137 21.64 0.43 8.23
N THR A 138 21.21 -0.65 8.88
CA THR A 138 19.98 -0.71 9.66
C THR A 138 20.01 0.28 10.81
N ALA A 139 21.04 0.29 11.62
CA ALA A 139 21.17 1.20 12.76
C ALA A 139 21.14 2.67 12.31
N ARG A 140 21.82 2.99 11.22
CA ARG A 140 21.78 4.34 10.64
C ARG A 140 20.39 4.71 10.13
N ALA A 141 19.75 3.84 9.40
CA ALA A 141 18.40 4.06 8.85
C ALA A 141 17.37 4.26 9.97
N GLU A 142 17.44 3.49 11.03
CA GLU A 142 16.55 3.61 12.19
C GLU A 142 16.75 4.93 12.93
N ARG A 143 17.99 5.38 13.10
CA ARG A 143 18.23 6.72 13.67
C ARG A 143 17.64 7.83 12.82
N LEU A 144 17.80 7.76 11.50
CA LEU A 144 17.23 8.73 10.56
C LEU A 144 15.71 8.67 10.49
N ALA A 145 15.11 7.53 10.80
CA ALA A 145 13.66 7.36 10.88
C ALA A 145 13.05 7.94 12.16
N ASP A 146 13.85 8.14 13.19
CA ASP A 146 13.41 8.71 14.45
C ASP A 146 13.15 10.21 14.28
N PRO A 147 11.90 10.70 14.49
CA PRO A 147 11.58 12.12 14.34
C PRO A 147 12.31 13.02 15.35
N ASP A 148 12.77 12.46 16.45
CA ASP A 148 13.50 13.19 17.49
C ASP A 148 15.01 13.18 17.29
N TYR A 149 15.50 12.53 16.21
CA TYR A 149 16.93 12.49 15.92
C TYR A 149 17.45 13.83 15.41
N PRO A 150 18.38 14.47 16.11
CA PRO A 150 18.70 15.91 15.89
C PRO A 150 19.45 16.20 14.59
N TYR A 151 19.90 15.20 13.87
CA TYR A 151 20.70 15.33 12.64
C TYR A 151 20.06 14.67 11.42
N ALA A 152 18.75 14.48 11.46
CA ALA A 152 18.00 14.03 10.30
C ALA A 152 17.82 15.18 9.32
N ASP A 153 18.75 15.33 8.41
CA ASP A 153 18.62 16.23 7.26
C ASP A 153 17.77 15.58 6.15
#